data_c3ee31073634296048f097c1094229bf
#
_entry.id   c3ee31073634296048f097c1094229bf
#
_cell.length_a   1.000
_cell.length_b   1.000
_cell.length_c   1.000
_cell.angle_alpha   90.00
_cell.angle_beta   90.00
_cell.angle_gamma   90.00
#
_symmetry.space_group_name_H-M   'P 1'
#
loop_
_entity.id
_entity.type
_entity.pdbx_description
1 polymer ?
#
loop_
_entity_poly.entity_id
_entity_poly.type
_entity_poly.pdbx_seq_one_letter_code
_entity_poly.pdbx_strand_id
1 'polypeptide(L)'
;MAEIPDGLLYSEEHEWVRGDVSPGATVTVGITEYAAEALGDVVYVEPPSVGDEVRAGDVCGELESTKAVSELYSPVTGTVTEVNGQLENAPDMVNSDAYGDGWIFKVELSEGNEDLLDADAYGEKTE
;
A
#
# COMPACT_ATOMS: atom_id res chain seq x y z
N MET A 1 -9.21 -17.02 -4.25
CA MET A 1 -9.43 -15.63 -4.71
C MET A 1 -8.96 -14.66 -3.65
N ALA A 2 -8.36 -13.55 -4.09
CA ALA A 2 -7.90 -12.54 -3.17
C ALA A 2 -9.08 -11.76 -2.58
N GLU A 3 -9.00 -11.44 -1.31
CA GLU A 3 -10.01 -10.63 -0.64
C GLU A 3 -9.87 -9.17 -1.04
N ILE A 4 -11.01 -8.48 -1.19
CA ILE A 4 -11.05 -7.04 -1.50
C ILE A 4 -12.01 -6.41 -0.50
N PRO A 5 -11.50 -5.96 0.68
CA PRO A 5 -12.37 -5.42 1.71
C PRO A 5 -13.11 -4.15 1.26
N ASP A 6 -14.37 -4.06 1.65
CA ASP A 6 -15.14 -2.82 1.49
C ASP A 6 -14.63 -1.79 2.49
N GLY A 7 -14.80 -0.54 2.17
CA GLY A 7 -14.40 0.55 3.07
C GLY A 7 -12.97 1.03 2.89
N LEU A 8 -12.20 0.35 2.05
CA LEU A 8 -10.87 0.81 1.65
C LEU A 8 -10.93 1.39 0.25
N LEU A 9 -9.91 2.16 -0.10
CA LEU A 9 -9.71 2.62 -1.47
C LEU A 9 -8.48 1.93 -2.05
N TYR A 10 -8.38 1.88 -3.37
CA TYR A 10 -7.35 1.10 -4.05
C TYR A 10 -6.76 1.87 -5.22
N SER A 11 -5.46 1.65 -5.48
CA SER A 11 -4.80 2.21 -6.65
C SER A 11 -4.76 1.18 -7.76
N GLU A 12 -4.47 1.64 -8.98
CA GLU A 12 -4.31 0.74 -10.13
C GLU A 12 -3.06 -0.13 -10.01
N GLU A 13 -2.09 0.28 -9.19
CA GLU A 13 -0.87 -0.48 -8.92
C GLU A 13 -1.01 -1.43 -7.75
N HIS A 14 -2.25 -1.65 -7.28
CA HIS A 14 -2.58 -2.65 -6.25
C HIS A 14 -2.10 -2.29 -4.84
N GLU A 15 -2.17 -1.00 -4.50
CA GLU A 15 -2.04 -0.58 -3.10
C GLU A 15 -3.42 -0.23 -2.55
N TRP A 16 -3.61 -0.45 -1.24
CA TRP A 16 -4.84 -0.06 -0.57
C TRP A 16 -4.58 1.16 0.33
N VAL A 17 -5.65 1.93 0.56
CA VAL A 17 -5.61 3.13 1.40
C VAL A 17 -6.75 3.04 2.41
N ARG A 18 -6.40 3.18 3.68
CA ARG A 18 -7.37 3.20 4.78
C ARG A 18 -7.39 4.59 5.40
N GLY A 19 -8.57 5.19 5.47
CA GLY A 19 -8.77 6.50 6.07
C GLY A 19 -9.41 7.48 5.11
N ASP A 20 -9.58 8.70 5.60
CA ASP A 20 -10.19 9.78 4.83
C ASP A 20 -9.15 10.40 3.89
N VAL A 21 -9.44 10.47 2.60
CA VAL A 21 -8.50 11.00 1.60
C VAL A 21 -8.65 12.51 1.39
N SER A 22 -8.98 13.22 2.45
CA SER A 22 -9.05 14.69 2.44
C SER A 22 -7.70 15.30 2.80
N PRO A 23 -7.38 16.51 2.29
CA PRO A 23 -6.13 17.19 2.66
C PRO A 23 -6.01 17.33 4.19
N GLY A 24 -4.84 17.04 4.72
CA GLY A 24 -4.56 17.11 6.16
C GLY A 24 -4.88 15.84 6.93
N ALA A 25 -5.60 14.89 6.32
CA ALA A 25 -5.89 13.63 6.98
C ALA A 25 -4.70 12.67 6.84
N THR A 26 -4.57 11.74 7.79
CA THR A 26 -3.53 10.71 7.74
C THR A 26 -4.16 9.39 7.33
N VAL A 27 -3.59 8.75 6.32
CA VAL A 27 -4.07 7.46 5.83
C VAL A 27 -3.00 6.39 5.99
N THR A 28 -3.43 5.13 6.03
CA THR A 28 -2.54 3.97 6.10
C THR A 28 -2.51 3.31 4.74
N VAL A 29 -1.33 2.90 4.28
CA VAL A 29 -1.12 2.32 2.96
C VAL A 29 -0.46 0.96 3.08
N GLY A 30 -0.91 0.01 2.26
CA GLY A 30 -0.29 -1.29 2.11
C GLY A 30 -0.56 -1.82 0.71
N ILE A 31 -0.13 -3.05 0.43
CA ILE A 31 -0.45 -3.70 -0.84
C ILE A 31 -1.64 -4.64 -0.65
N THR A 32 -2.39 -4.85 -1.73
CA THR A 32 -3.57 -5.72 -1.68
C THR A 32 -3.15 -7.18 -1.59
N GLU A 33 -4.08 -8.02 -1.16
CA GLU A 33 -3.86 -9.47 -1.16
C GLU A 33 -3.57 -9.98 -2.56
N TYR A 34 -4.22 -9.41 -3.58
CA TYR A 34 -3.95 -9.72 -4.98
C TYR A 34 -2.47 -9.49 -5.34
N ALA A 35 -1.93 -8.33 -4.93
CA ALA A 35 -0.53 -8.00 -5.19
C ALA A 35 0.41 -8.94 -4.43
N ALA A 36 0.09 -9.24 -3.17
CA ALA A 36 0.91 -10.13 -2.35
C ALA A 36 0.94 -11.54 -2.94
N GLU A 37 -0.19 -12.04 -3.44
CA GLU A 37 -0.24 -13.35 -4.08
C GLU A 37 0.57 -13.39 -5.37
N ALA A 38 0.48 -12.31 -6.16
CA ALA A 38 1.23 -12.20 -7.42
C ALA A 38 2.75 -12.17 -7.18
N LEU A 39 3.19 -11.52 -6.09
CA LEU A 39 4.60 -11.44 -5.74
C LEU A 39 5.16 -12.77 -5.23
N GLY A 40 4.35 -13.52 -4.48
CA GLY A 40 4.81 -14.68 -3.75
C GLY A 40 5.34 -14.26 -2.38
N ASP A 41 6.09 -15.12 -1.71
CA ASP A 41 6.56 -14.88 -0.34
C ASP A 41 7.49 -13.67 -0.29
N VAL A 42 7.07 -12.62 0.40
CA VAL A 42 7.85 -11.39 0.55
C VAL A 42 8.94 -11.63 1.58
N VAL A 43 10.19 -11.36 1.20
CA VAL A 43 11.36 -11.57 2.06
C VAL A 43 12.01 -10.27 2.50
N TYR A 44 11.68 -9.16 1.85
CA TYR A 44 12.23 -7.86 2.21
C TYR A 44 11.28 -6.75 1.76
N VAL A 45 11.09 -5.75 2.63
CA VAL A 45 10.29 -4.57 2.33
C VAL A 45 11.16 -3.35 2.55
N GLU A 46 11.30 -2.51 1.53
CA GLU A 46 11.98 -1.23 1.66
C GLU A 46 10.92 -0.13 1.56
N PRO A 47 10.44 0.38 2.71
CA PRO A 47 9.41 1.42 2.70
C PRO A 47 10.04 2.79 2.50
N PRO A 48 9.24 3.83 2.23
CA PRO A 48 9.77 5.19 2.29
C PRO A 48 10.17 5.52 3.74
N SER A 49 10.90 6.61 3.91
CA SER A 49 11.33 7.06 5.25
C SER A 49 10.35 8.08 5.80
N VAL A 50 10.24 8.13 7.13
CA VAL A 50 9.45 9.18 7.79
C VAL A 50 10.01 10.54 7.39
N GLY A 51 9.12 11.44 6.97
CA GLY A 51 9.49 12.77 6.48
C GLY A 51 9.62 12.87 4.97
N ASP A 52 9.66 11.74 4.27
CA ASP A 52 9.70 11.75 2.81
C ASP A 52 8.40 12.27 2.23
N GLU A 53 8.50 13.03 1.16
CA GLU A 53 7.33 13.43 0.39
C GLU A 53 7.07 12.38 -0.69
N VAL A 54 5.83 11.93 -0.79
CA VAL A 54 5.43 10.95 -1.80
C VAL A 54 4.35 11.57 -2.68
N ARG A 55 4.27 11.10 -3.93
CA ARG A 55 3.28 11.55 -4.89
C ARG A 55 2.54 10.36 -5.47
N ALA A 56 1.25 10.55 -5.65
CA ALA A 56 0.41 9.50 -6.25
C ALA A 56 0.98 9.07 -7.61
N GLY A 57 1.20 7.78 -7.76
CA GLY A 57 1.73 7.21 -9.00
C GLY A 57 3.25 7.12 -9.09
N ASP A 58 3.98 7.73 -8.15
CA ASP A 58 5.45 7.66 -8.16
C ASP A 58 5.95 6.53 -7.27
N VAL A 59 7.11 6.01 -7.62
CA VAL A 59 7.76 4.96 -6.82
C VAL A 59 8.22 5.55 -5.49
N CYS A 60 7.87 4.88 -4.40
CA CYS A 60 8.28 5.32 -3.06
C CYS A 60 9.03 4.24 -2.28
N GLY A 61 9.13 3.02 -2.80
CA GLY A 61 9.84 1.94 -2.12
C GLY A 61 9.92 0.70 -2.99
N GLU A 62 10.27 -0.41 -2.37
CA GLU A 62 10.43 -1.69 -3.05
C GLU A 62 9.99 -2.86 -2.18
N LEU A 63 9.58 -3.94 -2.82
CA LEU A 63 9.26 -5.20 -2.17
C LEU A 63 10.03 -6.31 -2.89
N GLU A 64 10.72 -7.16 -2.13
CA GLU A 64 11.40 -8.32 -2.70
C GLU A 64 10.72 -9.60 -2.23
N SER A 65 10.49 -10.50 -3.16
CA SER A 65 9.95 -11.82 -2.87
C SER A 65 10.95 -12.88 -3.30
N THR A 66 10.61 -14.14 -3.03
CA THR A 66 11.46 -15.27 -3.43
C THR A 66 11.61 -15.39 -4.94
N LYS A 67 10.76 -14.74 -5.72
CA LYS A 67 10.80 -14.87 -7.19
C LYS A 67 10.92 -13.57 -7.96
N ALA A 68 10.77 -12.41 -7.31
CA ALA A 68 10.77 -11.14 -8.04
C ALA A 68 11.03 -9.95 -7.13
N VAL A 69 11.38 -8.82 -7.76
CA VAL A 69 11.46 -7.51 -7.09
C VAL A 69 10.38 -6.65 -7.71
N SER A 70 9.59 -5.97 -6.90
CA SER A 70 8.54 -5.09 -7.35
C SER A 70 8.69 -3.70 -6.75
N GLU A 71 8.43 -2.68 -7.55
CA GLU A 71 8.43 -1.31 -7.05
C GLU A 71 7.15 -1.05 -6.29
N LEU A 72 7.25 -0.27 -5.22
CA LEU A 72 6.09 0.16 -4.43
C LEU A 72 5.75 1.59 -4.86
N TYR A 73 4.54 1.78 -5.36
CA TYR A 73 4.07 3.09 -5.79
C TYR A 73 3.20 3.69 -4.69
N SER A 74 3.30 5.00 -4.49
CA SER A 74 2.41 5.67 -3.55
C SER A 74 1.05 5.88 -4.21
N PRO A 75 -0.05 5.51 -3.54
CA PRO A 75 -1.38 5.79 -4.08
C PRO A 75 -1.86 7.21 -3.78
N VAL A 76 -1.12 7.95 -2.96
CA VAL A 76 -1.53 9.27 -2.47
C VAL A 76 -0.36 10.24 -2.46
N THR A 77 -0.66 11.53 -2.31
CA THR A 77 0.33 12.61 -2.25
C THR A 77 0.36 13.22 -0.86
N GLY A 78 1.53 13.27 -0.25
CA GLY A 78 1.70 13.82 1.09
C GLY A 78 3.06 13.51 1.69
N THR A 79 3.13 13.60 3.01
CA THR A 79 4.37 13.36 3.77
C THR A 79 4.23 12.09 4.60
N VAL A 80 5.23 11.22 4.55
CA VAL A 80 5.23 9.98 5.33
C VAL A 80 5.39 10.31 6.81
N THR A 81 4.45 9.85 7.63
CA THR A 81 4.46 10.13 9.08
C THR A 81 4.86 8.92 9.91
N GLU A 82 4.68 7.72 9.38
CA GLU A 82 4.99 6.50 10.11
C GLU A 82 5.29 5.36 9.15
N VAL A 83 6.17 4.46 9.57
CA VAL A 83 6.54 3.27 8.79
C VAL A 83 6.39 2.06 9.70
N ASN A 84 5.90 0.94 9.16
CA ASN A 84 5.69 -0.27 9.94
C ASN A 84 7.01 -1.01 10.18
N GLY A 85 7.61 -0.80 11.36
CA GLY A 85 8.88 -1.42 11.73
C GLY A 85 8.83 -2.93 11.87
N GLN A 86 7.65 -3.51 12.04
CA GLN A 86 7.50 -4.97 12.17
C GLN A 86 7.93 -5.71 10.90
N LEU A 87 7.83 -5.04 9.75
CA LEU A 87 8.18 -5.65 8.47
C LEU A 87 9.69 -5.89 8.32
N GLU A 88 10.53 -5.26 9.12
CA GLU A 88 11.97 -5.53 9.11
C GLU A 88 12.27 -6.95 9.56
N ASN A 89 11.51 -7.44 10.53
CA ASN A 89 11.71 -8.79 11.09
C ASN A 89 10.72 -9.81 10.54
N ALA A 90 9.59 -9.35 10.02
CA ALA A 90 8.52 -10.21 9.54
C ALA A 90 7.94 -9.67 8.23
N PRO A 91 8.75 -9.60 7.16
CA PRO A 91 8.26 -9.07 5.88
C PRO A 91 7.12 -9.89 5.28
N ASP A 92 7.04 -11.18 5.62
CA ASP A 92 5.96 -12.05 5.14
C ASP A 92 4.59 -11.70 5.73
N MET A 93 4.52 -10.77 6.67
CA MET A 93 3.24 -10.26 7.18
C MET A 93 2.44 -9.58 6.06
N VAL A 94 3.14 -9.06 5.06
CA VAL A 94 2.51 -8.51 3.86
C VAL A 94 1.68 -9.58 3.15
N ASN A 95 2.11 -10.84 3.22
CA ASN A 95 1.38 -11.96 2.64
C ASN A 95 0.29 -12.49 3.56
N SER A 96 0.61 -12.65 4.84
CA SER A 96 -0.29 -13.31 5.78
C SER A 96 -1.40 -12.40 6.31
N ASP A 97 -1.17 -11.09 6.34
CA ASP A 97 -2.15 -10.14 6.87
C ASP A 97 -2.06 -8.81 6.13
N ALA A 98 -2.26 -8.87 4.81
CA ALA A 98 -2.07 -7.73 3.91
C ALA A 98 -2.86 -6.47 4.32
N TYR A 99 -4.06 -6.65 4.86
CA TYR A 99 -4.94 -5.53 5.24
C TYR A 99 -4.89 -5.18 6.73
N GLY A 100 -4.12 -5.92 7.51
CA GLY A 100 -3.97 -5.70 8.94
C GLY A 100 -2.53 -5.34 9.29
N ASP A 101 -1.84 -6.24 9.99
CA ASP A 101 -0.48 -6.00 10.47
C ASP A 101 0.54 -5.84 9.35
N GLY A 102 0.18 -6.19 8.12
CA GLY A 102 1.05 -6.03 6.95
C GLY A 102 1.03 -4.64 6.31
N TRP A 103 0.45 -3.64 6.97
CA TRP A 103 0.49 -2.27 6.45
C TRP A 103 1.95 -1.80 6.32
N ILE A 104 2.21 -0.89 5.39
CA ILE A 104 3.59 -0.51 5.06
C ILE A 104 3.95 0.87 5.60
N PHE A 105 3.14 1.89 5.32
CA PHE A 105 3.46 3.25 5.78
C PHE A 105 2.19 4.07 5.93
N LYS A 106 2.31 5.22 6.63
CA LYS A 106 1.22 6.18 6.80
C LYS A 106 1.64 7.52 6.23
N VAL A 107 0.69 8.23 5.65
CA VAL A 107 0.91 9.50 4.95
C VAL A 107 -0.08 10.54 5.46
N GLU A 108 0.44 11.73 5.82
CA GLU A 108 -0.43 12.89 6.02
C GLU A 108 -0.61 13.56 4.66
N LEU A 109 -1.84 13.61 4.19
CA LEU A 109 -2.14 14.07 2.85
C LEU A 109 -1.96 15.56 2.69
N SER A 110 -1.27 15.98 1.62
CA SER A 110 -1.16 17.38 1.24
C SER A 110 -2.23 17.76 0.23
N GLU A 111 -2.78 16.79 -0.46
CA GLU A 111 -3.89 16.99 -1.42
C GLU A 111 -4.87 15.83 -1.30
N GLY A 112 -6.12 16.08 -1.67
CA GLY A 112 -7.11 15.03 -1.80
C GLY A 112 -6.78 14.16 -3.01
N ASN A 113 -7.29 12.94 -3.05
CA ASN A 113 -7.05 12.03 -4.16
C ASN A 113 -8.39 11.44 -4.61
N GLU A 114 -8.81 11.82 -5.83
CA GLU A 114 -10.08 11.39 -6.41
C GLU A 114 -9.92 10.21 -7.39
N ASP A 115 -8.69 9.83 -7.67
CA ASP A 115 -8.40 8.79 -8.67
C ASP A 115 -8.39 7.37 -8.11
N LEU A 116 -8.60 7.23 -6.81
CA LEU A 116 -8.59 5.92 -6.17
C LEU A 116 -9.89 5.17 -6.44
N LEU A 117 -9.78 3.86 -6.50
CA LEU A 117 -10.90 2.96 -6.80
C LEU A 117 -11.53 2.47 -5.51
N ASP A 118 -12.84 2.24 -5.53
CA ASP A 118 -13.49 1.53 -4.42
C ASP A 118 -13.32 0.01 -4.64
N ALA A 119 -13.83 -0.79 -3.71
CA ALA A 119 -13.68 -2.25 -3.79
C ALA A 119 -14.30 -2.83 -5.06
N ASP A 120 -15.45 -2.32 -5.47
CA ASP A 120 -16.14 -2.83 -6.67
C ASP A 120 -15.34 -2.53 -7.93
N ALA A 121 -14.86 -1.29 -8.08
CA ALA A 121 -14.09 -0.90 -9.26
C ALA A 121 -12.75 -1.64 -9.32
N TYR A 122 -12.10 -1.82 -8.17
CA TYR A 122 -10.84 -2.55 -8.10
C TYR A 122 -11.07 -4.03 -8.44
N GLY A 123 -12.15 -4.62 -7.94
CA GLY A 123 -12.49 -6.01 -8.23
C GLY A 123 -12.68 -6.27 -9.72
N GLU A 124 -13.26 -5.32 -10.44
CA GLU A 124 -13.42 -5.44 -11.89
C GLU A 124 -12.08 -5.48 -12.62
N LYS A 125 -11.07 -4.76 -12.10
CA LYS A 125 -9.74 -4.73 -12.72
C LYS A 125 -8.93 -5.99 -12.46
N THR A 126 -9.22 -6.71 -11.38
CA THR A 126 -8.45 -7.90 -10.99
C THR A 126 -9.09 -9.21 -11.40
N GLU A 127 -10.25 -9.17 -12.01
CA GLU A 127 -10.92 -10.35 -12.53
C GLU A 127 -10.27 -10.85 -13.83
#